data_391b04ce404c5f0883191cfcf3d07eb5
#
_entry.id   391b04ce404c5f0883191cfcf3d07eb5
#
_cell.length_a   1.000
_cell.length_b   1.000
_cell.length_c   1.000
_cell.angle_alpha   90.00
_cell.angle_beta   90.00
_cell.angle_gamma   90.00
#
_symmetry.space_group_name_H-M   'P 1'
#
loop_
_entity.id
_entity.type
_entity.pdbx_description
1 polymer ?
#
loop_
_entity_poly.entity_id
_entity_poly.type
_entity_poly.pdbx_seq_one_letter_code
_entity_poly.pdbx_strand_id
1 'polypeptide(L)'
;MKFFILLLLIKIVFAWGPIGHNATARLAYMNMDDNSRNYLNTSFNFTNIDSFEFISNWADLVKDLPNYVWSYSLHFVDIKTKPLYRCNFIYDLDCPDDRCVVGALRNYSNILVNSRNNIEALKFLVHFIGDSFQPFHIGYMEDRGGNDISISFNFRNSNLHALWDSLLIEERISSLGGYQEWIELLNKRKVNTSILDNFNDYANTSIQTICDDNLYFDNNKLIENDHIISIDYYKSHIDKLEDRIFMAAHFIKMHIEKLAKIL
;
A
#
# COMPACT_ATOMS: atom_id res chain seq x y z
N MET A 1 43.73 -17.64 5.66
CA MET A 1 42.43 -17.31 6.26
C MET A 1 41.57 -16.69 5.19
N LYS A 2 40.60 -17.42 4.63
CA LYS A 2 39.63 -16.85 3.66
C LYS A 2 38.48 -16.27 4.46
N PHE A 3 38.34 -14.94 4.46
CA PHE A 3 37.15 -14.28 4.99
C PHE A 3 36.01 -14.53 4.01
N PHE A 4 35.04 -15.35 4.38
CA PHE A 4 33.73 -15.39 3.74
C PHE A 4 32.94 -14.16 4.23
N ILE A 5 32.80 -13.15 3.36
CA ILE A 5 31.83 -12.08 3.56
C ILE A 5 30.46 -12.70 3.27
N LEU A 6 29.72 -13.01 4.33
CA LEU A 6 28.31 -13.37 4.25
C LEU A 6 27.54 -12.09 3.88
N LEU A 7 27.28 -11.88 2.59
CA LEU A 7 26.32 -10.85 2.15
C LEU A 7 24.94 -11.31 2.64
N LEU A 8 24.50 -10.79 3.78
CA LEU A 8 23.10 -10.79 4.15
C LEU A 8 22.36 -9.96 3.08
N LEU A 9 21.70 -10.65 2.16
CA LEU A 9 20.68 -10.04 1.31
C LEU A 9 19.51 -9.65 2.23
N ILE A 10 19.53 -8.42 2.72
CA ILE A 10 18.37 -7.81 3.37
C ILE A 10 17.32 -7.71 2.25
N LYS A 11 16.33 -8.59 2.29
CA LYS A 11 15.14 -8.45 1.47
C LYS A 11 14.37 -7.25 2.03
N ILE A 12 14.55 -6.10 1.40
CA ILE A 12 13.78 -4.91 1.70
C ILE A 12 12.35 -5.21 1.20
N VAL A 13 11.45 -5.43 2.14
CA VAL A 13 10.01 -5.53 1.87
C VAL A 13 9.50 -4.10 1.80
N PHE A 14 9.07 -3.67 0.64
CA PHE A 14 8.34 -2.44 0.45
C PHE A 14 6.86 -2.80 0.47
N ALA A 15 6.03 -1.97 1.04
CA ALA A 15 4.60 -1.84 0.80
C ALA A 15 4.32 -1.73 -0.71
N TRP A 16 3.17 -1.27 -1.22
CA TRP A 16 3.22 -0.96 -2.65
C TRP A 16 4.63 -0.52 -2.99
N GLY A 17 5.34 -1.24 -3.88
CA GLY A 17 6.69 -0.82 -4.23
C GLY A 17 6.73 0.68 -4.56
N PRO A 18 7.89 1.33 -4.62
CA PRO A 18 7.99 2.78 -4.77
C PRO A 18 7.12 3.35 -5.89
N ILE A 19 6.91 2.58 -6.96
CA ILE A 19 6.07 2.98 -8.10
C ILE A 19 4.60 3.07 -7.71
N GLY A 20 4.09 2.10 -6.92
CA GLY A 20 2.69 2.10 -6.48
C GLY A 20 2.38 3.23 -5.51
N HIS A 21 3.24 3.48 -4.50
CA HIS A 21 3.10 4.64 -3.62
C HIS A 21 3.16 5.96 -4.37
N ASN A 22 4.09 6.10 -5.31
CA ASN A 22 4.15 7.28 -6.16
C ASN A 22 2.86 7.48 -6.95
N ALA A 23 2.31 6.42 -7.53
CA ALA A 23 1.06 6.48 -8.27
C ALA A 23 -0.12 6.91 -7.39
N THR A 24 -0.25 6.38 -6.15
CA THR A 24 -1.32 6.78 -5.24
C THR A 24 -1.23 8.27 -4.87
N ALA A 25 -0.05 8.77 -4.53
CA ALA A 25 0.16 10.18 -4.19
C ALA A 25 -0.05 11.09 -5.41
N ARG A 26 0.48 10.71 -6.58
CA ARG A 26 0.31 11.46 -7.82
C ARG A 26 -1.15 11.61 -8.22
N LEU A 27 -1.90 10.52 -8.24
CA LEU A 27 -3.34 10.53 -8.53
C LEU A 27 -4.13 11.34 -7.52
N ALA A 28 -3.79 11.24 -6.23
CA ALA A 28 -4.41 12.05 -5.19
C ALA A 28 -4.22 13.54 -5.48
N TYR A 29 -2.97 13.98 -5.72
CA TYR A 29 -2.65 15.38 -5.99
C TYR A 29 -3.33 15.89 -7.27
N MET A 30 -3.32 15.11 -8.36
CA MET A 30 -4.00 15.46 -9.63
C MET A 30 -5.48 15.77 -9.44
N ASN A 31 -6.15 15.07 -8.52
CA ASN A 31 -7.57 15.14 -8.28
C ASN A 31 -7.99 16.04 -7.10
N MET A 32 -7.04 16.65 -6.37
CA MET A 32 -7.33 17.61 -5.30
C MET A 32 -7.88 18.93 -5.85
N ASP A 33 -8.71 19.59 -5.05
CA ASP A 33 -9.13 20.98 -5.30
C ASP A 33 -7.99 21.99 -5.03
N ASP A 34 -8.18 23.22 -5.47
CA ASP A 34 -7.17 24.28 -5.31
C ASP A 34 -6.92 24.62 -3.84
N ASN A 35 -7.94 24.53 -2.98
CA ASN A 35 -7.81 24.78 -1.55
C ASN A 35 -6.87 23.75 -0.90
N SER A 36 -7.01 22.49 -1.25
CA SER A 36 -6.15 21.40 -0.76
C SER A 36 -4.72 21.54 -1.24
N ARG A 37 -4.50 21.89 -2.52
CA ARG A 37 -3.16 22.18 -3.03
C ARG A 37 -2.53 23.40 -2.36
N ASN A 38 -3.31 24.42 -2.10
CA ASN A 38 -2.85 25.60 -1.36
C ASN A 38 -2.50 25.27 0.10
N TYR A 39 -3.30 24.42 0.76
CA TYR A 39 -2.98 23.92 2.10
C TYR A 39 -1.63 23.17 2.12
N LEU A 40 -1.40 22.26 1.19
CA LEU A 40 -0.12 21.53 1.06
C LEU A 40 1.06 22.49 0.83
N ASN A 41 0.87 23.50 -0.01
CA ASN A 41 1.90 24.51 -0.27
C ASN A 41 2.20 25.36 0.97
N THR A 42 1.18 25.92 1.60
CA THR A 42 1.36 26.86 2.72
C THR A 42 1.82 26.19 4.00
N SER A 43 1.35 24.96 4.27
CA SER A 43 1.69 24.23 5.51
C SER A 43 2.97 23.39 5.41
N PHE A 44 3.34 22.93 4.20
CA PHE A 44 4.42 21.96 4.01
C PHE A 44 5.39 22.30 2.88
N ASN A 45 5.17 23.44 2.19
CA ASN A 45 5.96 23.87 1.04
C ASN A 45 5.97 22.88 -0.14
N PHE A 46 4.85 22.15 -0.36
CA PHE A 46 4.67 21.30 -1.53
C PHE A 46 4.07 22.12 -2.67
N THR A 47 4.94 22.61 -3.55
CA THR A 47 4.58 23.55 -4.62
C THR A 47 4.11 22.86 -5.90
N ASN A 48 4.34 21.57 -6.03
CA ASN A 48 4.02 20.79 -7.23
C ASN A 48 3.79 19.31 -6.90
N ILE A 49 3.31 18.57 -7.91
CA ILE A 49 2.99 17.14 -7.82
C ILE A 49 4.20 16.29 -7.43
N ASP A 50 5.39 16.59 -7.95
CA ASP A 50 6.58 15.77 -7.73
C ASP A 50 7.05 15.87 -6.28
N SER A 51 6.92 17.05 -5.65
CA SER A 51 7.24 17.25 -4.24
C SER A 51 6.30 16.47 -3.30
N PHE A 52 5.02 16.34 -3.67
CA PHE A 52 4.06 15.54 -2.91
C PHE A 52 4.23 14.04 -3.17
N GLU A 53 4.49 13.64 -4.42
CA GLU A 53 4.79 12.25 -4.78
C GLU A 53 6.01 11.72 -4.02
N PHE A 54 7.07 12.53 -3.91
CA PHE A 54 8.32 12.14 -3.26
C PHE A 54 8.14 11.68 -1.80
N ILE A 55 7.20 12.26 -1.05
CA ILE A 55 6.99 11.90 0.36
C ILE A 55 6.30 10.55 0.56
N SER A 56 5.65 10.02 -0.45
CA SER A 56 4.85 8.79 -0.33
C SER A 56 5.69 7.55 0.02
N ASN A 57 6.97 7.53 -0.36
CA ASN A 57 7.89 6.43 -0.05
C ASN A 57 8.72 6.65 1.21
N TRP A 58 8.59 7.82 1.86
CA TRP A 58 9.49 8.18 2.94
C TRP A 58 9.44 7.20 4.13
N ALA A 59 8.26 6.72 4.52
CA ALA A 59 8.12 5.80 5.64
C ALA A 59 8.89 4.49 5.41
N ASP A 60 8.85 3.94 4.21
CA ASP A 60 9.63 2.76 3.82
C ASP A 60 11.15 3.02 3.84
N LEU A 61 11.57 4.20 3.40
CA LEU A 61 12.99 4.56 3.41
C LEU A 61 13.58 4.68 4.81
N VAL A 62 12.75 4.95 5.82
CA VAL A 62 13.23 5.20 7.18
C VAL A 62 12.97 4.06 8.16
N LYS A 63 12.04 3.14 7.89
CA LYS A 63 11.57 2.10 8.84
C LYS A 63 12.68 1.20 9.40
N ASP A 64 13.80 1.04 8.66
CA ASP A 64 14.95 0.24 9.08
C ASP A 64 16.03 1.08 9.77
N LEU A 65 15.88 2.40 9.83
CA LEU A 65 16.80 3.28 10.54
C LEU A 65 16.60 3.20 12.06
N PRO A 66 17.66 3.29 12.89
CA PRO A 66 17.55 3.14 14.34
C PRO A 66 16.49 4.02 15.00
N ASN A 67 16.28 5.23 14.49
CA ASN A 67 15.30 6.18 15.02
C ASN A 67 13.85 5.89 14.60
N TYR A 68 13.63 5.00 13.62
CA TYR A 68 12.33 4.69 13.03
C TYR A 68 11.96 3.22 13.05
N VAL A 69 12.85 2.32 13.51
CA VAL A 69 12.59 0.86 13.55
C VAL A 69 11.28 0.51 14.29
N TRP A 70 10.84 1.37 15.18
CA TRP A 70 9.55 1.26 15.87
C TRP A 70 8.35 1.34 14.92
N SER A 71 8.49 1.96 13.74
CA SER A 71 7.41 2.12 12.76
C SER A 71 7.21 0.88 11.88
N TYR A 72 8.14 -0.07 11.88
CA TYR A 72 8.08 -1.26 11.01
C TYR A 72 6.74 -2.00 11.09
N SER A 73 6.23 -2.27 12.29
CA SER A 73 4.95 -2.95 12.50
C SER A 73 3.71 -2.11 12.15
N LEU A 74 3.88 -0.83 11.84
CA LEU A 74 2.79 0.08 11.47
C LEU A 74 2.43 0.03 9.99
N HIS A 75 3.18 -0.72 9.17
CA HIS A 75 2.95 -0.81 7.73
C HIS A 75 1.90 -1.86 7.34
N PHE A 76 1.49 -2.74 8.26
CA PHE A 76 0.63 -3.89 7.94
C PHE A 76 -0.29 -4.27 9.10
N VAL A 77 -1.17 -5.22 8.83
CA VAL A 77 -1.93 -6.00 9.81
C VAL A 77 -1.61 -7.46 9.63
N ASP A 78 -1.32 -8.15 10.72
CA ASP A 78 -1.21 -9.59 10.78
C ASP A 78 -2.54 -10.21 11.24
N ILE A 79 -3.35 -10.70 10.31
CA ILE A 79 -4.60 -11.42 10.61
C ILE A 79 -4.24 -12.73 11.31
N LYS A 80 -4.61 -12.86 12.58
CA LYS A 80 -4.21 -13.98 13.45
C LYS A 80 -5.03 -15.23 13.17
N THR A 81 -4.81 -15.84 12.01
CA THR A 81 -5.39 -17.12 11.59
C THR A 81 -4.65 -17.64 10.37
N LYS A 82 -4.96 -18.88 9.94
CA LYS A 82 -4.48 -19.43 8.67
C LYS A 82 -5.08 -18.69 7.48
N PRO A 83 -4.37 -18.66 6.34
CA PRO A 83 -4.89 -18.11 5.11
C PRO A 83 -6.29 -18.64 4.78
N LEU A 84 -7.17 -17.72 4.38
CA LEU A 84 -8.55 -17.97 3.95
C LEU A 84 -9.53 -18.48 5.03
N TYR A 85 -9.09 -18.69 6.28
CA TYR A 85 -9.98 -19.11 7.38
C TYR A 85 -10.88 -17.97 7.87
N ARG A 86 -10.43 -16.72 7.75
CA ARG A 86 -11.18 -15.54 8.15
C ARG A 86 -10.89 -14.40 7.18
N CYS A 87 -11.94 -13.82 6.62
CA CYS A 87 -11.87 -12.77 5.61
C CYS A 87 -12.39 -11.43 6.14
N ASN A 88 -12.13 -11.14 7.41
CA ASN A 88 -12.46 -9.87 8.03
C ASN A 88 -11.39 -9.47 9.05
N PHE A 89 -11.18 -8.18 9.16
CA PHE A 89 -10.32 -7.55 10.16
C PHE A 89 -11.11 -7.34 11.46
N ILE A 90 -10.52 -7.69 12.60
CA ILE A 90 -11.07 -7.46 13.95
C ILE A 90 -10.04 -6.65 14.72
N TYR A 91 -10.33 -5.36 14.96
CA TYR A 91 -9.37 -4.42 15.52
C TYR A 91 -8.71 -4.91 16.81
N ASP A 92 -9.50 -5.29 17.81
CA ASP A 92 -8.98 -5.69 19.12
C ASP A 92 -8.13 -6.99 19.08
N LEU A 93 -8.31 -7.80 18.03
CA LEU A 93 -7.57 -9.05 17.85
C LEU A 93 -6.31 -8.85 16.99
N ASP A 94 -6.43 -8.10 15.88
CA ASP A 94 -5.42 -8.04 14.82
C ASP A 94 -4.55 -6.78 14.92
N CYS A 95 -4.89 -5.83 15.81
CA CYS A 95 -4.13 -4.59 16.03
C CYS A 95 -3.83 -4.35 17.52
N PRO A 96 -3.14 -5.28 18.20
CA PRO A 96 -2.84 -5.12 19.62
C PRO A 96 -2.01 -3.86 19.87
N ASP A 97 -2.34 -3.14 20.94
CA ASP A 97 -1.64 -1.91 21.36
C ASP A 97 -1.62 -0.80 20.27
N ASP A 98 -2.60 -0.80 19.36
CA ASP A 98 -2.67 0.10 18.19
C ASP A 98 -1.47 -0.02 17.24
N ARG A 99 -0.70 -1.11 17.33
CA ARG A 99 0.54 -1.32 16.57
C ARG A 99 0.28 -2.10 15.28
N CYS A 100 -0.48 -1.46 14.38
CA CYS A 100 -0.75 -1.92 13.02
C CYS A 100 -1.04 -0.71 12.13
N VAL A 101 -1.19 -0.90 10.83
CA VAL A 101 -1.48 0.20 9.89
C VAL A 101 -2.78 0.94 10.24
N VAL A 102 -3.82 0.25 10.71
CA VAL A 102 -5.09 0.90 11.11
C VAL A 102 -4.93 1.77 12.35
N GLY A 103 -4.19 1.30 13.36
CA GLY A 103 -3.85 2.10 14.53
C GLY A 103 -3.00 3.32 14.18
N ALA A 104 -2.02 3.13 13.29
CA ALA A 104 -1.19 4.21 12.77
C ALA A 104 -2.02 5.28 12.02
N LEU A 105 -2.95 4.87 11.16
CA LEU A 105 -3.85 5.79 10.44
C LEU A 105 -4.68 6.65 11.40
N ARG A 106 -5.23 6.04 12.46
CA ARG A 106 -5.97 6.77 13.52
C ARG A 106 -5.06 7.80 14.21
N ASN A 107 -3.86 7.37 14.61
CA ASN A 107 -2.91 8.22 15.31
C ASN A 107 -2.47 9.41 14.45
N TYR A 108 -1.98 9.19 13.24
CA TYR A 108 -1.44 10.25 12.39
C TYR A 108 -2.53 11.18 11.84
N SER A 109 -3.72 10.68 11.58
CA SER A 109 -4.88 11.52 11.26
C SER A 109 -5.20 12.47 12.43
N ASN A 110 -5.21 11.96 13.66
CA ASN A 110 -5.45 12.78 14.86
C ASN A 110 -4.33 13.82 15.11
N ILE A 111 -3.07 13.43 14.93
CA ILE A 111 -1.93 14.37 15.03
C ILE A 111 -2.11 15.52 14.04
N LEU A 112 -2.47 15.25 12.78
CA LEU A 112 -2.65 16.29 11.76
C LEU A 112 -3.86 17.19 12.02
N VAL A 113 -4.92 16.68 12.64
CA VAL A 113 -6.05 17.54 13.08
C VAL A 113 -5.60 18.54 14.15
N ASN A 114 -4.72 18.13 15.07
CA ASN A 114 -4.24 18.97 16.20
C ASN A 114 -2.97 19.77 15.86
N SER A 115 -2.15 19.32 14.93
CA SER A 115 -0.87 19.92 14.51
C SER A 115 -0.74 19.88 12.99
N ARG A 116 -1.42 20.78 12.30
CA ARG A 116 -1.66 20.79 10.85
C ARG A 116 -0.43 20.94 9.97
N ASN A 117 0.71 21.29 10.52
CA ASN A 117 2.00 21.43 9.83
C ASN A 117 3.01 20.36 10.24
N ASN A 118 2.56 19.27 10.84
CA ASN A 118 3.43 18.14 11.18
C ASN A 118 3.74 17.33 9.91
N ILE A 119 4.89 17.61 9.30
CA ILE A 119 5.33 16.99 8.06
C ILE A 119 5.56 15.48 8.20
N GLU A 120 6.04 15.00 9.34
CA GLU A 120 6.26 13.57 9.59
C GLU A 120 4.92 12.83 9.66
N ALA A 121 3.94 13.39 10.36
CA ALA A 121 2.60 12.81 10.42
C ALA A 121 1.94 12.77 9.03
N LEU A 122 2.14 13.78 8.18
CA LEU A 122 1.64 13.76 6.81
C LEU A 122 2.29 12.66 5.98
N LYS A 123 3.62 12.51 6.07
CA LYS A 123 4.35 11.45 5.36
C LYS A 123 3.84 10.06 5.74
N PHE A 124 3.71 9.79 7.04
CA PHE A 124 3.16 8.54 7.53
C PHE A 124 1.71 8.33 7.09
N LEU A 125 0.84 9.36 7.19
CA LEU A 125 -0.56 9.21 6.79
C LEU A 125 -0.69 8.86 5.30
N VAL A 126 0.02 9.58 4.43
CA VAL A 126 -0.02 9.34 2.97
C VAL A 126 0.46 7.92 2.65
N HIS A 127 1.56 7.49 3.24
CA HIS A 127 2.13 6.17 3.04
C HIS A 127 1.18 5.06 3.53
N PHE A 128 0.74 5.13 4.79
CA PHE A 128 -0.10 4.10 5.41
C PHE A 128 -1.50 4.00 4.81
N ILE A 129 -2.05 5.07 4.22
CA ILE A 129 -3.24 4.92 3.39
C ILE A 129 -2.91 4.03 2.18
N GLY A 130 -1.78 4.24 1.51
CA GLY A 130 -1.30 3.36 0.44
C GLY A 130 -1.24 1.91 0.89
N ASP A 131 -0.55 1.63 2.00
CA ASP A 131 -0.38 0.29 2.59
C ASP A 131 -1.71 -0.38 2.88
N SER A 132 -2.66 0.36 3.48
CA SER A 132 -3.95 -0.20 3.87
C SER A 132 -4.81 -0.68 2.69
N PHE A 133 -4.50 -0.24 1.46
CA PHE A 133 -5.17 -0.68 0.24
C PHE A 133 -4.39 -1.74 -0.54
N GLN A 134 -3.17 -2.09 -0.16
CA GLN A 134 -2.47 -3.26 -0.70
C GLN A 134 -2.98 -4.52 0.03
N PRO A 135 -3.61 -5.48 -0.68
CA PRO A 135 -4.29 -6.59 -0.01
C PRO A 135 -3.41 -7.38 0.95
N PHE A 136 -2.18 -7.71 0.57
CA PHE A 136 -1.28 -8.51 1.40
C PHE A 136 -0.66 -7.75 2.59
N HIS A 137 -0.83 -6.41 2.66
CA HIS A 137 -0.54 -5.65 3.87
C HIS A 137 -1.60 -5.85 4.97
N ILE A 138 -2.78 -6.35 4.61
CA ILE A 138 -3.79 -6.83 5.55
C ILE A 138 -3.86 -8.35 5.38
N GLY A 139 -2.70 -8.98 5.55
CA GLY A 139 -2.48 -10.39 5.25
C GLY A 139 -2.50 -11.29 6.48
N TYR A 140 -2.26 -12.57 6.26
CA TYR A 140 -2.24 -13.56 7.32
C TYR A 140 -0.87 -13.64 7.99
N MET A 141 -0.87 -13.73 9.33
CA MET A 141 0.35 -13.83 10.12
C MET A 141 1.16 -15.09 9.80
N GLU A 142 0.49 -16.20 9.44
CA GLU A 142 1.12 -17.50 9.22
C GLU A 142 2.11 -17.49 8.05
N ASP A 143 1.84 -16.72 7.00
CA ASP A 143 2.72 -16.57 5.83
C ASP A 143 3.29 -15.15 5.67
N ARG A 144 3.11 -14.32 6.72
CA ARG A 144 3.55 -12.93 6.75
C ARG A 144 3.00 -12.13 5.57
N GLY A 145 1.69 -12.27 5.31
CA GLY A 145 1.05 -11.62 4.17
C GLY A 145 1.65 -12.06 2.84
N GLY A 146 1.88 -13.36 2.63
CA GLY A 146 2.43 -13.92 1.40
C GLY A 146 3.96 -13.74 1.21
N ASN A 147 4.68 -13.16 2.19
CA ASN A 147 6.13 -13.00 2.10
C ASN A 147 6.89 -14.34 2.16
N ASP A 148 6.31 -15.34 2.82
CA ASP A 148 6.94 -16.66 2.98
C ASP A 148 6.56 -17.64 1.84
N ILE A 149 5.78 -17.19 0.85
CA ILE A 149 5.41 -17.98 -0.33
C ILE A 149 6.29 -17.56 -1.51
N SER A 150 7.31 -18.39 -1.83
CA SER A 150 8.19 -18.16 -2.97
C SER A 150 7.45 -18.40 -4.30
N ILE A 151 7.62 -17.49 -5.25
CA ILE A 151 7.03 -17.59 -6.60
C ILE A 151 8.03 -17.16 -7.67
N SER A 152 7.72 -17.46 -8.92
CA SER A 152 8.34 -16.78 -10.05
C SER A 152 7.28 -16.20 -10.99
N PHE A 153 7.57 -15.02 -11.55
CA PHE A 153 6.73 -14.35 -12.55
C PHE A 153 7.63 -13.69 -13.60
N ASN A 154 7.37 -13.93 -14.87
CA ASN A 154 8.17 -13.42 -16.00
C ASN A 154 9.68 -13.63 -15.78
N PHE A 155 10.08 -14.88 -15.46
CA PHE A 155 11.47 -15.30 -15.20
C PHE A 155 12.15 -14.60 -13.99
N ARG A 156 11.40 -13.94 -13.13
CA ARG A 156 11.89 -13.27 -11.92
C ARG A 156 11.41 -14.02 -10.69
N ASN A 157 12.35 -14.45 -9.85
CA ASN A 157 12.04 -15.08 -8.56
C ASN A 157 11.69 -14.00 -7.54
N SER A 158 10.63 -14.24 -6.78
CA SER A 158 10.10 -13.31 -5.77
C SER A 158 9.25 -14.06 -4.74
N ASN A 159 8.35 -13.36 -4.08
CA ASN A 159 7.30 -13.94 -3.24
C ASN A 159 5.92 -13.37 -3.61
N LEU A 160 4.86 -13.98 -3.09
CA LEU A 160 3.49 -13.59 -3.41
C LEU A 160 3.16 -12.15 -2.99
N HIS A 161 3.71 -11.68 -1.88
CA HIS A 161 3.58 -10.29 -1.42
C HIS A 161 4.18 -9.30 -2.45
N ALA A 162 5.45 -9.49 -2.79
CA ALA A 162 6.16 -8.62 -3.73
C ALA A 162 5.63 -8.71 -5.18
N LEU A 163 4.92 -9.80 -5.53
CA LEU A 163 4.18 -9.88 -6.78
C LEU A 163 3.18 -8.72 -6.88
N TRP A 164 2.41 -8.49 -5.83
CA TRP A 164 1.40 -7.43 -5.76
C TRP A 164 2.03 -6.05 -5.55
N ASP A 165 3.09 -5.95 -4.77
CA ASP A 165 3.76 -4.68 -4.52
C ASP A 165 4.35 -4.07 -5.79
N SER A 166 4.93 -4.92 -6.65
CA SER A 166 5.79 -4.43 -7.72
C SER A 166 5.61 -5.16 -9.06
N LEU A 167 5.65 -6.50 -9.10
CA LEU A 167 5.83 -7.22 -10.35
C LEU A 167 4.64 -7.06 -11.31
N LEU A 168 3.41 -7.09 -10.79
CA LEU A 168 2.19 -6.86 -11.60
C LEU A 168 2.14 -5.43 -12.11
N ILE A 169 2.56 -4.45 -11.31
CA ILE A 169 2.62 -3.03 -11.68
C ILE A 169 3.65 -2.81 -12.78
N GLU A 170 4.85 -3.35 -12.61
CA GLU A 170 5.93 -3.23 -13.61
C GLU A 170 5.55 -3.86 -14.95
N GLU A 171 4.90 -5.03 -14.92
CA GLU A 171 4.34 -5.68 -16.12
C GLU A 171 3.28 -4.79 -16.78
N ARG A 172 2.38 -4.20 -15.98
CA ARG A 172 1.34 -3.30 -16.50
C ARG A 172 1.92 -2.08 -17.19
N ILE A 173 2.86 -1.41 -16.55
CA ILE A 173 3.55 -0.23 -17.09
C ILE A 173 4.26 -0.58 -18.39
N SER A 174 4.97 -1.71 -18.42
CA SER A 174 5.65 -2.19 -19.62
C SER A 174 4.67 -2.44 -20.76
N SER A 175 3.51 -3.07 -20.48
CA SER A 175 2.48 -3.38 -21.48
C SER A 175 1.77 -2.15 -22.05
N LEU A 176 1.74 -1.05 -21.30
CA LEU A 176 1.11 0.21 -21.70
C LEU A 176 2.06 1.20 -22.39
N GLY A 177 3.38 0.92 -22.36
CA GLY A 177 4.40 1.78 -22.97
C GLY A 177 5.03 2.77 -22.01
N GLY A 178 4.62 2.83 -20.73
CA GLY A 178 5.28 3.68 -19.75
C GLY A 178 4.42 4.05 -18.52
N TYR A 179 5.07 4.68 -17.55
CA TYR A 179 4.44 5.13 -16.30
C TYR A 179 3.37 6.20 -16.54
N GLN A 180 3.61 7.12 -17.46
CA GLN A 180 2.66 8.20 -17.74
C GLN A 180 1.35 7.67 -18.32
N GLU A 181 1.43 6.72 -19.27
CA GLU A 181 0.29 6.05 -19.89
C GLU A 181 -0.53 5.30 -18.84
N TRP A 182 0.14 4.67 -17.88
CA TRP A 182 -0.52 3.99 -16.77
C TRP A 182 -1.24 4.98 -15.83
N ILE A 183 -0.62 6.09 -15.46
CA ILE A 183 -1.26 7.15 -14.65
C ILE A 183 -2.50 7.72 -15.35
N GLU A 184 -2.42 7.97 -16.66
CA GLU A 184 -3.57 8.45 -17.43
C GLU A 184 -4.72 7.43 -17.48
N LEU A 185 -4.41 6.15 -17.54
CA LEU A 185 -5.40 5.08 -17.45
C LEU A 185 -6.02 5.04 -16.06
N LEU A 186 -5.23 5.04 -15.00
CA LEU A 186 -5.69 5.05 -13.61
C LEU A 186 -6.59 6.26 -13.32
N ASN A 187 -6.24 7.43 -13.84
CA ASN A 187 -7.00 8.66 -13.60
C ASN A 187 -8.41 8.65 -14.24
N LYS A 188 -8.67 7.75 -15.17
CA LYS A 188 -9.99 7.54 -15.81
C LYS A 188 -10.85 6.50 -15.09
N ARG A 189 -10.30 5.79 -14.11
CA ARG A 189 -11.04 4.75 -13.36
C ARG A 189 -12.18 5.34 -12.54
N LYS A 190 -13.22 4.53 -12.37
CA LYS A 190 -14.36 4.86 -11.50
C LYS A 190 -14.61 3.69 -10.58
N VAL A 191 -14.30 3.88 -9.31
CA VAL A 191 -14.50 2.87 -8.27
C VAL A 191 -15.51 3.41 -7.27
N ASN A 192 -16.39 2.53 -6.77
CA ASN A 192 -17.33 2.94 -5.72
C ASN A 192 -16.57 3.01 -4.38
N THR A 193 -16.41 4.22 -3.85
CA THR A 193 -15.73 4.51 -2.59
C THR A 193 -16.69 4.85 -1.45
N SER A 194 -18.02 4.89 -1.71
CA SER A 194 -19.03 5.39 -0.77
C SER A 194 -19.30 4.49 0.45
N ILE A 195 -18.73 3.29 0.48
CA ILE A 195 -18.94 2.30 1.55
C ILE A 195 -17.85 2.29 2.62
N LEU A 196 -16.84 3.15 2.49
CA LEU A 196 -15.67 3.17 3.37
C LEU A 196 -15.72 4.42 4.26
N ASP A 197 -16.28 4.28 5.46
CA ASP A 197 -16.50 5.41 6.37
C ASP A 197 -15.36 5.60 7.38
N ASN A 198 -14.56 4.56 7.62
CA ASN A 198 -13.50 4.57 8.62
C ASN A 198 -12.30 3.67 8.25
N PHE A 199 -11.21 3.76 8.99
CA PHE A 199 -9.98 3.00 8.71
C PHE A 199 -10.11 1.48 8.87
N ASN A 200 -11.09 0.99 9.66
CA ASN A 200 -11.36 -0.46 9.71
C ASN A 200 -11.92 -0.96 8.38
N ASP A 201 -12.71 -0.12 7.68
CA ASP A 201 -13.25 -0.47 6.38
C ASP A 201 -12.14 -0.60 5.32
N TYR A 202 -11.06 0.21 5.43
CA TYR A 202 -9.89 0.07 4.54
C TYR A 202 -9.25 -1.31 4.70
N ALA A 203 -9.01 -1.73 5.95
CA ALA A 203 -8.47 -3.05 6.23
C ALA A 203 -9.43 -4.17 5.80
N ASN A 204 -10.74 -4.04 6.12
CA ASN A 204 -11.72 -5.04 5.73
C ASN A 204 -11.81 -5.22 4.21
N THR A 205 -11.83 -4.14 3.44
CA THR A 205 -11.89 -4.26 1.98
C THR A 205 -10.60 -4.88 1.40
N SER A 206 -9.46 -4.76 2.07
CA SER A 206 -8.20 -5.38 1.65
C SER A 206 -8.19 -6.88 1.90
N ILE A 207 -8.55 -7.34 3.12
CA ILE A 207 -8.62 -8.79 3.39
C ILE A 207 -9.74 -9.45 2.60
N GLN A 208 -10.88 -8.78 2.37
CA GLN A 208 -11.94 -9.27 1.51
C GLN A 208 -11.46 -9.44 0.06
N THR A 209 -10.64 -8.52 -0.46
CA THR A 209 -10.02 -8.68 -1.79
C THR A 209 -9.22 -9.97 -1.89
N ILE A 210 -8.45 -10.33 -0.85
CA ILE A 210 -7.71 -11.61 -0.84
C ILE A 210 -8.64 -12.80 -1.00
N CYS A 211 -9.78 -12.79 -0.29
CA CYS A 211 -10.72 -13.91 -0.26
C CYS A 211 -11.62 -13.96 -1.50
N ASP A 212 -12.26 -12.83 -1.83
CA ASP A 212 -13.29 -12.77 -2.86
C ASP A 212 -12.70 -12.90 -4.26
N ASP A 213 -11.50 -12.33 -4.47
CA ASP A 213 -10.78 -12.41 -5.73
C ASP A 213 -9.78 -13.59 -5.80
N ASN A 214 -9.76 -14.45 -4.76
CA ASN A 214 -8.95 -15.68 -4.70
C ASN A 214 -7.45 -15.45 -4.94
N LEU A 215 -6.84 -14.45 -4.29
CA LEU A 215 -5.44 -14.06 -4.56
C LEU A 215 -4.40 -15.15 -4.24
N TYR A 216 -4.77 -16.18 -3.49
CA TYR A 216 -3.94 -17.35 -3.20
C TYR A 216 -4.07 -18.47 -4.25
N PHE A 217 -4.80 -18.25 -5.34
CA PHE A 217 -5.03 -19.29 -6.34
C PHE A 217 -4.64 -18.80 -7.75
N ASP A 218 -3.93 -19.63 -8.47
CA ASP A 218 -3.64 -19.46 -9.90
C ASP A 218 -4.27 -20.62 -10.68
N ASN A 219 -5.18 -20.32 -11.61
CA ASN A 219 -5.93 -21.32 -12.37
C ASN A 219 -6.60 -22.39 -11.47
N ASN A 220 -7.23 -21.94 -10.37
CA ASN A 220 -7.86 -22.77 -9.33
C ASN A 220 -6.89 -23.71 -8.58
N LYS A 221 -5.60 -23.49 -8.66
CA LYS A 221 -4.59 -24.19 -7.85
C LYS A 221 -4.06 -23.26 -6.78
N LEU A 222 -3.97 -23.76 -5.54
CA LEU A 222 -3.35 -23.03 -4.46
C LEU A 222 -1.89 -22.69 -4.82
N ILE A 223 -1.51 -21.45 -4.62
CA ILE A 223 -0.13 -20.99 -4.80
C ILE A 223 0.68 -21.45 -3.61
N GLU A 224 1.59 -22.38 -3.84
CA GLU A 224 2.54 -22.89 -2.87
C GLU A 224 3.95 -22.43 -3.24
N ASN A 225 4.94 -22.76 -2.41
CA ASN A 225 6.34 -22.40 -2.69
C ASN A 225 6.79 -22.89 -4.08
N ASP A 226 7.59 -22.03 -4.73
CA ASP A 226 8.17 -22.22 -6.06
C ASP A 226 7.13 -22.27 -7.21
N HIS A 227 5.92 -21.75 -6.95
CA HIS A 227 4.90 -21.64 -7.99
C HIS A 227 5.31 -20.66 -9.09
N ILE A 228 5.05 -21.04 -10.34
CA ILE A 228 5.22 -20.16 -11.50
C ILE A 228 3.88 -19.50 -11.79
N ILE A 229 3.80 -18.20 -11.47
CA ILE A 229 2.59 -17.41 -11.70
C ILE A 229 2.28 -17.31 -13.18
N SER A 230 1.05 -17.65 -13.53
CA SER A 230 0.58 -17.64 -14.92
C SER A 230 0.27 -16.22 -15.41
N ILE A 231 0.28 -16.04 -16.72
CA ILE A 231 -0.19 -14.79 -17.34
C ILE A 231 -1.71 -14.58 -17.12
N ASP A 232 -2.46 -15.65 -16.91
CA ASP A 232 -3.90 -15.57 -16.63
C ASP A 232 -4.17 -15.04 -15.22
N TYR A 233 -3.31 -15.36 -14.23
CA TYR A 233 -3.34 -14.72 -12.93
C TYR A 233 -3.18 -13.20 -13.07
N TYR A 234 -2.17 -12.74 -13.81
CA TYR A 234 -1.97 -11.31 -14.08
C TYR A 234 -3.22 -10.68 -14.71
N LYS A 235 -3.74 -11.27 -15.77
CA LYS A 235 -4.92 -10.73 -16.49
C LYS A 235 -6.17 -10.64 -15.61
N SER A 236 -6.37 -11.62 -14.73
CA SER A 236 -7.56 -11.67 -13.86
C SER A 236 -7.49 -10.69 -12.69
N HIS A 237 -6.28 -10.28 -12.27
CA HIS A 237 -6.12 -9.47 -11.06
C HIS A 237 -5.65 -8.02 -11.32
N ILE A 238 -5.14 -7.70 -12.51
CA ILE A 238 -4.56 -6.37 -12.77
C ILE A 238 -5.60 -5.24 -12.63
N ASP A 239 -6.83 -5.45 -13.05
CA ASP A 239 -7.90 -4.46 -12.88
C ASP A 239 -8.21 -4.23 -11.40
N LYS A 240 -8.21 -5.30 -10.59
CA LYS A 240 -8.41 -5.20 -9.15
C LYS A 240 -7.28 -4.44 -8.47
N LEU A 241 -6.03 -4.73 -8.82
CA LEU A 241 -4.86 -4.01 -8.32
C LEU A 241 -4.96 -2.50 -8.63
N GLU A 242 -5.33 -2.16 -9.86
CA GLU A 242 -5.53 -0.77 -10.28
C GLU A 242 -6.67 -0.07 -9.53
N ASP A 243 -7.77 -0.78 -9.21
CA ASP A 243 -8.84 -0.28 -8.36
C ASP A 243 -8.34 0.03 -6.95
N ARG A 244 -7.47 -0.82 -6.38
CA ARG A 244 -6.89 -0.63 -5.05
C ARG A 244 -5.99 0.61 -5.00
N ILE A 245 -5.17 0.83 -6.02
CA ILE A 245 -4.33 2.04 -6.15
C ILE A 245 -5.21 3.30 -6.28
N PHE A 246 -6.27 3.24 -7.10
CA PHE A 246 -7.21 4.35 -7.25
C PHE A 246 -7.92 4.68 -5.93
N MET A 247 -8.37 3.66 -5.19
CA MET A 247 -9.00 3.84 -3.87
C MET A 247 -8.04 4.50 -2.88
N ALA A 248 -6.78 4.05 -2.79
CA ALA A 248 -5.77 4.68 -1.95
C ALA A 248 -5.60 6.16 -2.29
N ALA A 249 -5.49 6.49 -3.58
CA ALA A 249 -5.39 7.88 -4.06
C ALA A 249 -6.62 8.71 -3.68
N HIS A 250 -7.83 8.16 -3.84
CA HIS A 250 -9.07 8.82 -3.46
C HIS A 250 -9.09 9.16 -1.96
N PHE A 251 -8.68 8.23 -1.10
CA PHE A 251 -8.71 8.45 0.35
C PHE A 251 -7.58 9.35 0.83
N ILE A 252 -6.38 9.33 0.21
CA ILE A 252 -5.34 10.35 0.44
C ILE A 252 -5.91 11.75 0.15
N LYS A 253 -6.51 11.93 -1.05
CA LYS A 253 -7.18 13.19 -1.44
C LYS A 253 -8.21 13.61 -0.40
N MET A 254 -9.14 12.73 -0.05
CA MET A 254 -10.24 13.03 0.89
C MET A 254 -9.71 13.48 2.27
N HIS A 255 -8.66 12.85 2.80
CA HIS A 255 -8.05 13.25 4.08
C HIS A 255 -7.39 14.62 3.98
N ILE A 256 -6.69 14.93 2.89
CA ILE A 256 -6.09 16.26 2.69
C ILE A 256 -7.17 17.33 2.54
N GLU A 257 -8.22 17.07 1.76
CA GLU A 257 -9.37 18.00 1.61
C GLU A 257 -10.09 18.26 2.94
N LYS A 258 -10.22 17.25 3.80
CA LYS A 258 -10.77 17.40 5.15
C LYS A 258 -9.88 18.31 6.01
N LEU A 259 -8.55 18.10 5.99
CA LEU A 259 -7.60 18.94 6.73
C LEU A 259 -7.62 20.39 6.22
N ALA A 260 -7.69 20.60 4.91
CA ALA A 260 -7.75 21.93 4.29
C ALA A 260 -9.03 22.72 4.66
N LYS A 261 -10.16 22.04 4.88
CA LYS A 261 -11.45 22.67 5.25
C LYS A 261 -11.53 23.09 6.73
N ILE A 262 -10.70 22.56 7.59
CA ILE A 262 -10.67 22.95 9.00
C ILE A 262 -9.97 24.32 9.16
N LEU A 263 -9.30 24.84 8.12
CA LEU A 263 -8.74 26.19 8.06
C LEU A 263 -9.85 27.24 7.92
#